data_6f848df4c931d42395d59a9b70573ddc
#
_entry.id   6f848df4c931d42395d59a9b70573ddc
#
_cell.length_a   1.000
_cell.length_b   1.000
_cell.length_c   1.000
_cell.angle_alpha   90.00
_cell.angle_beta   90.00
_cell.angle_gamma   90.00
#
_symmetry.space_group_name_H-M   'P 1'
#
loop_
_entity.id
_entity.type
_entity.pdbx_description
1 polymer ?
#
loop_
_entity_poly.entity_id
_entity_poly.type
_entity_poly.pdbx_seq_one_letter_code
_entity_poly.pdbx_strand_id
1 'polypeptide(L)'
;PYTTLFRSYYFCRNSTRRFFAREGMVCVAGSWIAISFFGCLPFVFSREIPNFVDALFEIVSGFTTTGSSILGDVEALSPGIMYWRSFSHWLGGMGVLVFLLALSPNGERGKGYTMHLLRAESPGPNVNKLVPKMRTTARILYVIYMVLTFINFLFLLLGKMPVFDAVCTAFGTAGTGGFGIRNDSIAGYSPYIQNVCTVFMFLFGINFSCYYLLLVRHVKEVLKDQELRLYIIIFVVSILLITFNVRGLYGSWEETIRHAAFQVSSIMTTTGFASTDFDLWPGFSKALLLCLMVVGACAGSTAGGLKMGRLLLI
;
A
#
# COMPACT_ATOMS: atom_id res chain seq x y z
N PRO A 1 -30.26 2.18 -16.84
CA PRO A 1 -28.87 2.35 -17.32
C PRO A 1 -28.77 3.40 -18.45
N TYR A 2 -29.76 3.51 -19.33
CA TYR A 2 -29.72 4.44 -20.48
C TYR A 2 -29.90 5.92 -20.09
N THR A 3 -30.61 6.22 -19.02
CA THR A 3 -30.88 7.59 -18.55
C THR A 3 -29.65 8.31 -18.03
N THR A 4 -28.73 7.60 -17.38
CA THR A 4 -27.47 8.17 -16.85
C THR A 4 -26.50 8.50 -17.99
N LEU A 5 -26.41 7.62 -19.00
CA LEU A 5 -25.63 7.86 -20.22
C LEU A 5 -26.17 9.06 -21.02
N PHE A 6 -27.50 9.23 -21.07
CA PHE A 6 -28.14 10.36 -21.77
C PHE A 6 -27.89 11.69 -21.08
N ARG A 7 -27.96 11.74 -19.74
CA ARG A 7 -27.63 12.93 -18.95
C ARG A 7 -26.15 13.32 -19.09
N SER A 8 -25.23 12.37 -18.93
CA SER A 8 -23.79 12.62 -19.11
C SER A 8 -23.49 13.10 -20.54
N TYR A 9 -24.14 12.54 -21.54
CA TYR A 9 -24.00 12.99 -22.95
C TYR A 9 -24.48 14.44 -23.13
N TYR A 10 -25.60 14.81 -22.52
CA TYR A 10 -26.15 16.18 -22.61
C TYR A 10 -25.23 17.21 -21.96
N PHE A 11 -24.71 16.93 -20.76
CA PHE A 11 -23.78 17.82 -20.06
C PHE A 11 -22.40 17.92 -20.74
N CYS A 12 -21.94 16.84 -21.38
CA CYS A 12 -20.62 16.79 -22.02
C CYS A 12 -20.64 17.07 -23.53
N ARG A 13 -21.79 17.42 -24.10
CA ARG A 13 -21.96 17.61 -25.55
C ARG A 13 -21.01 18.62 -26.17
N ASN A 14 -20.66 19.66 -25.44
CA ASN A 14 -19.75 20.73 -25.88
C ASN A 14 -18.31 20.58 -25.38
N SER A 15 -17.96 19.42 -24.79
CA SER A 15 -16.60 19.20 -24.30
C SER A 15 -15.62 19.01 -25.46
N THR A 16 -14.49 19.69 -25.41
CA THR A 16 -13.38 19.43 -26.33
C THR A 16 -12.82 18.02 -26.03
N ARG A 17 -12.71 17.17 -27.06
CA ARG A 17 -12.18 15.80 -26.92
C ARG A 17 -10.67 15.74 -26.66
N ARG A 18 -10.04 16.86 -26.28
CA ARG A 18 -8.61 16.94 -25.99
C ARG A 18 -8.40 16.72 -24.50
N PHE A 19 -7.57 15.74 -24.15
CA PHE A 19 -7.24 15.39 -22.77
C PHE A 19 -5.72 15.43 -22.61
N PHE A 20 -5.26 16.36 -21.79
CA PHE A 20 -3.85 16.59 -21.51
C PHE A 20 -3.51 16.17 -20.07
N ALA A 21 -2.25 16.36 -19.67
CA ALA A 21 -1.78 16.00 -18.33
C ALA A 21 -2.52 16.77 -17.22
N ARG A 22 -2.92 18.03 -17.46
CA ARG A 22 -3.65 18.86 -16.50
C ARG A 22 -5.04 18.27 -16.19
N GLU A 23 -5.78 17.89 -17.21
CA GLU A 23 -7.09 17.24 -17.04
C GLU A 23 -6.96 15.88 -16.35
N GLY A 24 -5.85 15.15 -16.61
CA GLY A 24 -5.52 13.91 -15.92
C GLY A 24 -5.36 14.13 -14.42
N MET A 25 -4.59 15.13 -14.01
CA MET A 25 -4.39 15.45 -12.58
C MET A 25 -5.69 15.87 -11.90
N VAL A 26 -6.53 16.68 -12.56
CA VAL A 26 -7.84 17.09 -12.02
C VAL A 26 -8.76 15.87 -11.88
N CYS A 27 -8.78 14.97 -12.86
CA CYS A 27 -9.56 13.74 -12.76
C CYS A 27 -9.09 12.84 -11.60
N VAL A 28 -7.78 12.70 -11.42
CA VAL A 28 -7.21 11.93 -10.30
C VAL A 28 -7.64 12.56 -8.97
N ALA A 29 -7.39 13.84 -8.76
CA ALA A 29 -7.75 14.54 -7.53
C ALA A 29 -9.27 14.48 -7.26
N GLY A 30 -10.09 14.74 -8.27
CA GLY A 30 -11.55 14.65 -8.17
C GLY A 30 -12.04 13.24 -7.84
N SER A 31 -11.40 12.20 -8.40
CA SER A 31 -11.73 10.81 -8.10
C SER A 31 -11.40 10.44 -6.65
N TRP A 32 -10.27 10.89 -6.12
CA TRP A 32 -9.90 10.68 -4.71
C TRP A 32 -10.87 11.37 -3.76
N ILE A 33 -11.28 12.61 -4.05
CA ILE A 33 -12.29 13.33 -3.27
C ILE A 33 -13.63 12.60 -3.32
N ALA A 34 -14.08 12.20 -4.52
CA ALA A 34 -15.36 11.53 -4.69
C ALA A 34 -15.40 10.16 -3.97
N ILE A 35 -14.36 9.33 -4.14
CA ILE A 35 -14.33 8.01 -3.49
C ILE A 35 -14.27 8.13 -1.97
N SER A 36 -13.57 9.14 -1.43
CA SER A 36 -13.51 9.39 0.00
C SER A 36 -14.85 9.86 0.53
N PHE A 37 -15.54 10.77 -0.19
CA PHE A 37 -16.86 11.25 0.19
C PHE A 37 -17.90 10.12 0.24
N PHE A 38 -17.96 9.28 -0.79
CA PHE A 38 -18.89 8.15 -0.80
C PHE A 38 -18.42 7.01 0.11
N GLY A 39 -17.11 6.82 0.25
CA GLY A 39 -16.51 5.78 1.08
C GLY A 39 -16.70 5.99 2.59
N CYS A 40 -16.92 7.23 3.06
CA CYS A 40 -17.20 7.49 4.47
C CYS A 40 -18.64 7.16 4.87
N LEU A 41 -19.58 7.08 3.91
CA LEU A 41 -20.99 6.87 4.20
C LEU A 41 -21.30 5.57 4.97
N PRO A 42 -20.64 4.42 4.71
CA PRO A 42 -20.84 3.22 5.53
C PRO A 42 -20.58 3.46 7.02
N PHE A 43 -19.55 4.22 7.38
CA PHE A 43 -19.23 4.55 8.77
C PHE A 43 -20.31 5.39 9.42
N VAL A 44 -20.83 6.40 8.70
CA VAL A 44 -21.89 7.30 9.19
C VAL A 44 -23.22 6.55 9.33
N PHE A 45 -23.61 5.75 8.32
CA PHE A 45 -24.88 5.03 8.31
C PHE A 45 -24.93 3.89 9.32
N SER A 46 -23.80 3.23 9.58
CA SER A 46 -23.71 2.23 10.66
C SER A 46 -23.77 2.87 12.05
N ARG A 47 -23.59 4.18 12.16
CA ARG A 47 -23.46 4.95 13.41
C ARG A 47 -22.27 4.57 14.28
N GLU A 48 -21.32 3.82 13.75
CA GLU A 48 -20.08 3.46 14.47
C GLU A 48 -19.10 4.62 14.52
N ILE A 49 -19.07 5.45 13.44
CA ILE A 49 -18.40 6.75 13.41
C ILE A 49 -19.44 7.78 12.95
N PRO A 50 -20.29 8.28 13.87
CA PRO A 50 -21.45 9.09 13.48
C PRO A 50 -21.07 10.51 12.99
N ASN A 51 -19.92 11.02 13.41
CA ASN A 51 -19.42 12.32 12.97
C ASN A 51 -18.89 12.18 11.53
N PHE A 52 -19.46 12.96 10.62
CA PHE A 52 -19.07 12.93 9.20
C PHE A 52 -17.60 13.30 8.97
N VAL A 53 -17.05 14.26 9.72
CA VAL A 53 -15.64 14.68 9.57
C VAL A 53 -14.69 13.57 10.01
N ASP A 54 -15.02 12.88 11.09
CA ASP A 54 -14.25 11.77 11.62
C ASP A 54 -14.29 10.56 10.69
N ALA A 55 -15.48 10.24 10.16
CA ALA A 55 -15.68 9.20 9.16
C ALA A 55 -14.92 9.51 7.86
N LEU A 56 -14.92 10.78 7.44
CA LEU A 56 -14.16 11.23 6.27
C LEU A 56 -12.64 11.11 6.52
N PHE A 57 -12.16 11.51 7.69
CA PHE A 57 -10.75 11.35 8.06
C PHE A 57 -10.33 9.88 8.00
N GLU A 58 -11.09 8.98 8.63
CA GLU A 58 -10.78 7.55 8.69
C GLU A 58 -10.72 6.92 7.28
N ILE A 59 -11.68 7.25 6.40
CA ILE A 59 -11.69 6.68 5.05
C ILE A 59 -10.65 7.31 4.13
N VAL A 60 -10.33 8.60 4.28
CA VAL A 60 -9.23 9.25 3.55
C VAL A 60 -7.92 8.60 3.94
N SER A 61 -7.69 8.41 5.26
CA SER A 61 -6.54 7.66 5.77
C SER A 61 -6.50 6.23 5.21
N GLY A 62 -7.67 5.59 5.08
CA GLY A 62 -7.81 4.28 4.46
C GLY A 62 -7.37 4.25 3.00
N PHE A 63 -7.99 5.05 2.15
CA PHE A 63 -7.69 5.07 0.71
C PHE A 63 -6.30 5.62 0.36
N THR A 64 -5.80 6.59 1.12
CA THR A 64 -4.42 7.08 0.93
C THR A 64 -3.37 6.19 1.56
N THR A 65 -3.79 5.09 2.19
CA THR A 65 -2.91 4.14 2.90
C THR A 65 -2.02 4.80 3.95
N THR A 66 -2.55 5.86 4.59
CA THR A 66 -1.82 6.61 5.63
C THR A 66 -1.77 5.84 6.94
N GLY A 67 -2.85 5.11 7.29
CA GLY A 67 -2.93 4.29 8.50
C GLY A 67 -3.17 5.07 9.79
N SER A 68 -3.32 6.40 9.74
CA SER A 68 -3.72 7.18 10.91
C SER A 68 -5.19 6.96 11.21
N SER A 69 -5.52 6.69 12.47
CA SER A 69 -6.89 6.44 12.92
C SER A 69 -7.28 7.44 14.01
N ILE A 70 -8.55 7.83 13.97
CA ILE A 70 -9.18 8.64 15.04
C ILE A 70 -9.79 7.75 16.12
N LEU A 71 -9.87 6.43 15.88
CA LEU A 71 -10.47 5.49 16.80
C LEU A 71 -9.55 5.21 18.00
N GLY A 72 -10.05 5.39 19.20
CA GLY A 72 -9.36 5.00 20.42
C GLY A 72 -9.45 3.49 20.71
N ASP A 73 -10.50 2.83 20.21
CA ASP A 73 -10.70 1.38 20.32
C ASP A 73 -11.22 0.84 18.97
N VAL A 74 -10.37 0.12 18.26
CA VAL A 74 -10.71 -0.47 16.97
C VAL A 74 -11.51 -1.78 17.11
N GLU A 75 -11.39 -2.45 18.26
CA GLU A 75 -12.07 -3.74 18.52
C GLU A 75 -13.57 -3.56 18.80
N ALA A 76 -14.00 -2.33 19.09
CA ALA A 76 -15.41 -1.99 19.26
C ALA A 76 -16.19 -1.93 17.92
N LEU A 77 -15.49 -1.90 16.79
CA LEU A 77 -16.13 -1.86 15.46
C LEU A 77 -16.75 -3.19 15.08
N SER A 78 -17.87 -3.13 14.36
CA SER A 78 -18.44 -4.33 13.74
C SER A 78 -17.51 -4.92 12.67
N PRO A 79 -17.57 -6.25 12.44
CA PRO A 79 -16.75 -6.90 11.43
C PRO A 79 -16.93 -6.31 10.01
N GLY A 80 -18.13 -5.84 9.66
CA GLY A 80 -18.41 -5.24 8.37
C GLY A 80 -17.66 -3.92 8.15
N ILE A 81 -17.67 -3.05 9.16
CA ILE A 81 -16.97 -1.76 9.14
C ILE A 81 -15.46 -1.97 9.21
N MET A 82 -14.99 -2.90 10.01
CA MET A 82 -13.56 -3.26 10.09
C MET A 82 -13.04 -3.82 8.75
N TYR A 83 -13.84 -4.66 8.08
CA TYR A 83 -13.53 -5.14 6.74
C TYR A 83 -13.45 -3.99 5.73
N TRP A 84 -14.43 -3.08 5.72
CA TRP A 84 -14.45 -1.92 4.82
C TRP A 84 -13.22 -1.03 5.01
N ARG A 85 -12.86 -0.79 6.26
CA ARG A 85 -11.66 -0.04 6.65
C ARG A 85 -10.38 -0.69 6.09
N SER A 86 -10.19 -2.00 6.28
CA SER A 86 -9.03 -2.73 5.76
C SER A 86 -9.05 -2.84 4.23
N PHE A 87 -10.23 -3.02 3.64
CA PHE A 87 -10.40 -3.10 2.19
C PHE A 87 -10.08 -1.77 1.49
N SER A 88 -10.34 -0.63 2.16
CA SER A 88 -9.94 0.69 1.63
C SER A 88 -8.42 0.80 1.45
N HIS A 89 -7.60 0.24 2.35
CA HIS A 89 -6.16 0.13 2.18
C HIS A 89 -5.78 -0.68 0.94
N TRP A 90 -6.43 -1.82 0.75
CA TRP A 90 -6.14 -2.68 -0.39
C TRP A 90 -6.47 -2.00 -1.73
N LEU A 91 -7.59 -1.30 -1.81
CA LEU A 91 -7.95 -0.49 -2.99
C LEU A 91 -6.98 0.67 -3.22
N GLY A 92 -6.56 1.33 -2.14
CA GLY A 92 -5.66 2.48 -2.17
C GLY A 92 -4.23 2.11 -2.59
N GLY A 93 -3.71 0.97 -2.14
CA GLY A 93 -2.31 0.57 -2.31
C GLY A 93 -1.83 0.50 -3.75
N MET A 94 -2.67 0.08 -4.69
CA MET A 94 -2.35 0.09 -6.13
C MET A 94 -2.91 1.30 -6.88
N GLY A 95 -3.56 2.22 -6.17
CA GLY A 95 -4.23 3.37 -6.76
C GLY A 95 -5.58 3.01 -7.39
N VAL A 96 -6.61 3.72 -6.98
CA VAL A 96 -7.99 3.46 -7.40
C VAL A 96 -8.15 3.60 -8.92
N LEU A 97 -7.45 4.55 -9.54
CA LEU A 97 -7.55 4.77 -10.98
C LEU A 97 -6.82 3.70 -11.81
N VAL A 98 -5.72 3.12 -11.29
CA VAL A 98 -5.07 1.96 -11.92
C VAL A 98 -6.01 0.76 -11.92
N PHE A 99 -6.76 0.56 -10.82
CA PHE A 99 -7.80 -0.46 -10.73
C PHE A 99 -8.91 -0.24 -11.77
N LEU A 100 -9.50 0.96 -11.81
CA LEU A 100 -10.53 1.31 -12.79
C LEU A 100 -10.03 1.19 -14.24
N LEU A 101 -8.77 1.53 -14.48
CA LEU A 101 -8.14 1.38 -15.78
C LEU A 101 -7.96 -0.08 -16.19
N ALA A 102 -7.59 -0.94 -15.23
CA ALA A 102 -7.46 -2.38 -15.48
C ALA A 102 -8.80 -3.03 -15.82
N LEU A 103 -9.91 -2.59 -15.20
CA LEU A 103 -11.26 -3.08 -15.42
C LEU A 103 -11.95 -2.49 -16.68
N SER A 104 -11.50 -1.33 -17.16
CA SER A 104 -12.15 -0.64 -18.29
C SER A 104 -12.20 -1.51 -19.55
N PRO A 105 -13.32 -1.56 -20.30
CA PRO A 105 -13.45 -2.33 -21.54
C PRO A 105 -12.47 -1.88 -22.63
N ASN A 106 -12.11 -2.80 -23.54
CA ASN A 106 -11.23 -2.52 -24.67
C ASN A 106 -11.93 -1.61 -25.70
N GLY A 107 -11.74 -0.31 -25.60
CA GLY A 107 -12.19 0.65 -26.62
C GLY A 107 -10.98 1.33 -27.28
N GLU A 108 -10.93 1.35 -28.61
CA GLU A 108 -9.82 1.95 -29.37
C GLU A 108 -9.72 3.48 -29.25
N ARG A 109 -10.72 4.14 -28.67
CA ARG A 109 -10.88 5.60 -28.63
C ARG A 109 -10.10 6.35 -27.54
N GLY A 110 -9.22 5.67 -26.77
CA GLY A 110 -8.64 6.26 -25.54
C GLY A 110 -7.12 6.20 -25.39
N LYS A 111 -6.31 6.01 -26.44
CA LYS A 111 -4.85 5.79 -26.27
C LYS A 111 -4.08 6.92 -25.57
N GLY A 112 -4.44 8.19 -25.81
CA GLY A 112 -3.79 9.33 -25.14
C GLY A 112 -4.31 9.55 -23.69
N TYR A 113 -5.58 9.34 -23.47
CA TYR A 113 -6.30 9.49 -22.21
C TYR A 113 -5.71 8.61 -21.09
N THR A 114 -5.49 7.35 -21.41
CA THR A 114 -5.00 6.32 -20.50
C THR A 114 -3.60 6.61 -19.98
N MET A 115 -2.73 7.18 -20.82
CA MET A 115 -1.35 7.47 -20.46
C MET A 115 -1.24 8.62 -19.45
N HIS A 116 -2.04 9.66 -19.61
CA HIS A 116 -2.02 10.81 -18.69
C HIS A 116 -2.57 10.45 -17.32
N LEU A 117 -3.60 9.61 -17.24
CA LEU A 117 -4.14 9.11 -15.97
C LEU A 117 -3.12 8.25 -15.21
N LEU A 118 -2.50 7.28 -15.89
CA LEU A 118 -1.53 6.39 -15.25
C LEU A 118 -0.29 7.15 -14.75
N ARG A 119 0.21 8.11 -15.54
CA ARG A 119 1.33 8.96 -15.14
C ARG A 119 1.00 9.88 -13.97
N ALA A 120 -0.22 10.35 -13.88
CA ALA A 120 -0.65 11.21 -12.77
C ALA A 120 -0.75 10.45 -11.45
N GLU A 121 -1.12 9.16 -11.47
CA GLU A 121 -1.27 8.34 -10.28
C GLU A 121 0.00 7.58 -9.87
N SER A 122 0.80 7.18 -10.85
CA SER A 122 2.06 6.45 -10.61
C SER A 122 3.25 7.19 -11.27
N PRO A 123 3.75 8.25 -10.66
CA PRO A 123 4.90 9.00 -11.19
C PRO A 123 6.19 8.20 -10.97
N GLY A 124 6.63 7.47 -11.99
CA GLY A 124 7.90 6.75 -11.97
C GLY A 124 8.55 6.71 -13.36
N PRO A 125 9.89 6.68 -13.45
CA PRO A 125 10.61 6.78 -14.73
C PRO A 125 10.46 5.56 -15.64
N ASN A 126 10.03 4.41 -15.14
CA ASN A 126 10.09 3.12 -15.84
C ASN A 126 8.76 2.58 -16.40
N VAL A 127 7.64 3.29 -16.20
CA VAL A 127 6.31 2.82 -16.64
C VAL A 127 6.20 2.64 -18.17
N ASN A 128 7.05 3.31 -18.94
CA ASN A 128 7.01 3.29 -20.41
C ASN A 128 7.68 2.08 -21.08
N LYS A 129 8.44 1.26 -20.33
CA LYS A 129 9.32 0.22 -20.94
C LYS A 129 8.72 -1.19 -20.94
N LEU A 130 7.66 -1.46 -20.18
CA LEU A 130 7.22 -2.84 -19.92
C LEU A 130 6.37 -3.44 -21.04
N VAL A 131 5.44 -2.70 -21.62
CA VAL A 131 4.56 -3.23 -22.70
C VAL A 131 4.04 -2.08 -23.56
N PRO A 132 3.85 -2.27 -24.90
CA PRO A 132 3.34 -1.23 -25.80
C PRO A 132 1.93 -0.71 -25.45
N LYS A 133 1.16 -1.47 -24.66
CA LYS A 133 -0.20 -1.11 -24.25
C LYS A 133 -0.26 -0.90 -22.74
N MET A 134 -0.39 0.34 -22.30
CA MET A 134 -0.45 0.75 -20.90
C MET A 134 -1.49 -0.01 -20.06
N ARG A 135 -2.64 -0.38 -20.62
CA ARG A 135 -3.65 -1.22 -19.96
C ARG A 135 -3.17 -2.62 -19.62
N THR A 136 -2.41 -3.22 -20.56
CA THR A 136 -1.86 -4.55 -20.34
C THR A 136 -0.87 -4.52 -19.19
N THR A 137 -0.05 -3.47 -19.11
CA THR A 137 0.85 -3.24 -17.98
C THR A 137 0.06 -3.12 -16.67
N ALA A 138 -0.95 -2.24 -16.61
CA ALA A 138 -1.78 -2.06 -15.42
C ALA A 138 -2.44 -3.38 -14.98
N ARG A 139 -3.00 -4.16 -15.91
CA ARG A 139 -3.59 -5.48 -15.60
C ARG A 139 -2.59 -6.46 -15.03
N ILE A 140 -1.40 -6.55 -15.63
CA ILE A 140 -0.35 -7.46 -15.15
C ILE A 140 0.08 -7.08 -13.73
N LEU A 141 0.36 -5.79 -13.48
CA LEU A 141 0.75 -5.31 -12.17
C LEU A 141 -0.35 -5.58 -11.14
N TYR A 142 -1.62 -5.38 -11.52
CA TYR A 142 -2.75 -5.66 -10.63
C TYR A 142 -2.91 -7.15 -10.33
N VAL A 143 -2.70 -8.02 -11.33
CA VAL A 143 -2.73 -9.47 -11.14
C VAL A 143 -1.60 -9.90 -10.18
N ILE A 144 -0.40 -9.35 -10.33
CA ILE A 144 0.73 -9.62 -9.42
C ILE A 144 0.35 -9.19 -8.00
N TYR A 145 -0.23 -8.00 -7.83
CA TYR A 145 -0.69 -7.50 -6.54
C TYR A 145 -1.71 -8.45 -5.90
N MET A 146 -2.73 -8.87 -6.66
CA MET A 146 -3.75 -9.83 -6.19
C MET A 146 -3.14 -11.17 -5.78
N VAL A 147 -2.23 -11.70 -6.59
CA VAL A 147 -1.57 -12.98 -6.31
C VAL A 147 -0.71 -12.88 -5.05
N LEU A 148 0.07 -11.82 -4.89
CA LEU A 148 0.87 -11.61 -3.68
C LEU A 148 -0.01 -11.44 -2.44
N THR A 149 -1.13 -10.70 -2.55
CA THR A 149 -2.10 -10.55 -1.45
C THR A 149 -2.69 -11.91 -1.07
N PHE A 150 -3.06 -12.72 -2.05
CA PHE A 150 -3.61 -14.05 -1.81
C PHE A 150 -2.60 -15.00 -1.18
N ILE A 151 -1.35 -14.96 -1.63
CA ILE A 151 -0.27 -15.75 -1.03
C ILE A 151 -0.05 -15.30 0.43
N ASN A 152 0.00 -14.00 0.70
CA ASN A 152 0.09 -13.49 2.08
C ASN A 152 -1.05 -14.03 2.95
N PHE A 153 -2.29 -13.92 2.47
CA PHE A 153 -3.46 -14.46 3.17
C PHE A 153 -3.30 -15.96 3.49
N LEU A 154 -2.84 -16.77 2.55
CA LEU A 154 -2.61 -18.20 2.79
C LEU A 154 -1.53 -18.46 3.87
N PHE A 155 -0.44 -17.69 3.86
CA PHE A 155 0.60 -17.82 4.90
C PHE A 155 0.10 -17.41 6.28
N LEU A 156 -0.75 -16.39 6.37
CA LEU A 156 -1.39 -15.99 7.63
C LEU A 156 -2.33 -17.09 8.15
N LEU A 157 -3.09 -17.75 7.27
CA LEU A 157 -3.93 -18.90 7.64
C LEU A 157 -3.11 -20.10 8.13
N LEU A 158 -1.96 -20.39 7.50
CA LEU A 158 -1.04 -21.42 7.96
C LEU A 158 -0.51 -21.14 9.37
N GLY A 159 -0.39 -19.86 9.74
CA GLY A 159 -0.10 -19.40 11.10
C GLY A 159 -1.24 -19.53 12.09
N LYS A 160 -2.37 -20.16 11.70
CA LYS A 160 -3.60 -20.30 12.49
C LYS A 160 -4.27 -18.96 12.86
N MET A 161 -4.06 -17.91 12.06
CA MET A 161 -4.79 -16.67 12.21
C MET A 161 -6.27 -16.91 11.83
N PRO A 162 -7.26 -16.35 12.57
CA PRO A 162 -8.67 -16.42 12.17
C PRO A 162 -8.84 -15.88 10.74
N VAL A 163 -9.76 -16.47 9.96
CA VAL A 163 -9.94 -16.13 8.54
C VAL A 163 -10.21 -14.64 8.34
N PHE A 164 -11.07 -14.05 9.17
CA PHE A 164 -11.38 -12.64 9.11
C PHE A 164 -10.14 -11.76 9.35
N ASP A 165 -9.39 -12.08 10.42
CA ASP A 165 -8.16 -11.39 10.78
C ASP A 165 -7.11 -11.48 9.65
N ALA A 166 -6.98 -12.69 9.08
CA ALA A 166 -6.04 -12.93 7.99
C ALA A 166 -6.37 -12.13 6.73
N VAL A 167 -7.66 -12.00 6.36
CA VAL A 167 -8.09 -11.18 5.23
C VAL A 167 -7.78 -9.69 5.47
N CYS A 168 -8.19 -9.16 6.62
CA CYS A 168 -7.96 -7.75 6.95
C CYS A 168 -6.47 -7.41 7.06
N THR A 169 -5.68 -8.28 7.71
CA THR A 169 -4.23 -8.11 7.81
C THR A 169 -3.55 -8.22 6.45
N ALA A 170 -3.98 -9.14 5.58
CA ALA A 170 -3.45 -9.25 4.22
C ALA A 170 -3.74 -7.97 3.41
N PHE A 171 -4.90 -7.36 3.56
CA PHE A 171 -5.24 -6.09 2.91
C PHE A 171 -4.38 -4.93 3.42
N GLY A 172 -4.22 -4.80 4.74
CA GLY A 172 -3.38 -3.78 5.35
C GLY A 172 -1.91 -3.93 4.96
N THR A 173 -1.39 -5.17 4.90
CA THR A 173 -0.03 -5.46 4.47
C THR A 173 0.17 -5.14 2.99
N ALA A 174 -0.74 -5.58 2.12
CA ALA A 174 -0.63 -5.38 0.68
C ALA A 174 -0.74 -3.91 0.28
N GLY A 175 -1.68 -3.18 0.89
CA GLY A 175 -1.82 -1.74 0.69
C GLY A 175 -0.74 -0.91 1.37
N THR A 176 0.11 -1.53 2.23
CA THR A 176 1.08 -0.82 3.08
C THR A 176 0.45 0.31 3.89
N GLY A 177 -0.73 0.04 4.47
CA GLY A 177 -1.54 1.05 5.15
C GLY A 177 -1.60 0.92 6.67
N GLY A 178 -1.43 -0.30 7.23
CA GLY A 178 -1.23 -0.53 8.66
C GLY A 178 -2.46 -0.48 9.56
N PHE A 179 -3.66 -0.38 9.01
CA PHE A 179 -4.85 -0.53 9.83
C PHE A 179 -4.91 -1.92 10.46
N GLY A 180 -4.74 -1.97 11.79
CA GLY A 180 -4.93 -3.17 12.58
C GLY A 180 -6.41 -3.45 12.86
N ILE A 181 -6.69 -4.70 13.19
CA ILE A 181 -8.00 -5.17 13.70
C ILE A 181 -7.99 -5.31 15.21
N ARG A 182 -6.79 -5.20 15.83
CA ARG A 182 -6.58 -5.18 17.26
C ARG A 182 -5.94 -3.88 17.69
N ASN A 183 -6.17 -3.50 18.93
CA ASN A 183 -5.58 -2.29 19.52
C ASN A 183 -4.06 -2.43 19.68
N ASP A 184 -3.55 -3.64 19.88
CA ASP A 184 -2.13 -3.97 19.96
C ASP A 184 -1.48 -4.26 18.59
N SER A 185 -2.19 -4.00 17.48
CA SER A 185 -1.76 -4.25 16.11
C SER A 185 -1.41 -5.73 15.87
N ILE A 186 -0.14 -6.07 15.63
CA ILE A 186 0.33 -7.46 15.40
C ILE A 186 1.05 -8.03 16.63
N ALA A 187 1.20 -7.26 17.71
CA ALA A 187 1.96 -7.69 18.90
C ALA A 187 1.37 -8.95 19.56
N GLY A 188 0.04 -9.07 19.66
CA GLY A 188 -0.65 -10.21 20.26
C GLY A 188 -0.68 -11.48 19.41
N TYR A 189 -0.16 -11.47 18.18
CA TYR A 189 -0.11 -12.66 17.34
C TYR A 189 1.20 -13.43 17.51
N SER A 190 1.20 -14.69 17.04
CA SER A 190 2.36 -15.58 17.16
C SER A 190 3.61 -15.03 16.44
N PRO A 191 4.83 -15.43 16.88
CA PRO A 191 6.08 -15.10 16.20
C PRO A 191 6.07 -15.43 14.69
N TYR A 192 5.43 -16.52 14.32
CA TYR A 192 5.28 -16.91 12.92
C TYR A 192 4.51 -15.86 12.11
N ILE A 193 3.37 -15.38 12.62
CA ILE A 193 2.56 -14.34 11.96
C ILE A 193 3.33 -13.04 11.82
N GLN A 194 4.06 -12.63 12.87
CA GLN A 194 4.92 -11.45 12.82
C GLN A 194 6.00 -11.57 11.74
N ASN A 195 6.64 -12.72 11.62
CA ASN A 195 7.63 -12.99 10.56
C ASN A 195 6.99 -12.98 9.16
N VAL A 196 5.79 -13.55 8.99
CA VAL A 196 5.06 -13.51 7.73
C VAL A 196 4.75 -12.06 7.34
N CYS A 197 4.22 -11.27 8.25
CA CYS A 197 3.96 -9.84 8.00
C CYS A 197 5.24 -9.09 7.61
N THR A 198 6.36 -9.34 8.32
CA THR A 198 7.67 -8.74 8.01
C THR A 198 8.10 -9.01 6.58
N VAL A 199 8.05 -10.28 6.16
CA VAL A 199 8.46 -10.70 4.81
C VAL A 199 7.54 -10.07 3.75
N PHE A 200 6.22 -10.12 3.97
CA PHE A 200 5.29 -9.57 2.98
C PHE A 200 5.30 -8.05 2.92
N MET A 201 5.46 -7.33 4.02
CA MET A 201 5.70 -5.89 4.00
C MET A 201 6.93 -5.56 3.15
N PHE A 202 8.05 -6.27 3.37
CA PHE A 202 9.25 -6.10 2.55
C PHE A 202 8.99 -6.36 1.06
N LEU A 203 8.26 -7.45 0.72
CA LEU A 203 7.93 -7.79 -0.67
C LEU A 203 7.04 -6.72 -1.33
N PHE A 204 6.02 -6.21 -0.65
CA PHE A 204 5.18 -5.13 -1.19
C PHE A 204 5.93 -3.80 -1.34
N GLY A 205 7.05 -3.61 -0.65
CA GLY A 205 7.97 -2.48 -0.84
C GLY A 205 8.85 -2.57 -2.09
N ILE A 206 8.91 -3.71 -2.77
CA ILE A 206 9.66 -3.91 -4.01
C ILE A 206 8.88 -3.35 -5.20
N ASN A 207 9.59 -2.79 -6.19
CA ASN A 207 9.01 -2.35 -7.45
C ASN A 207 8.28 -3.51 -8.16
N PHE A 208 6.99 -3.36 -8.43
CA PHE A 208 6.17 -4.39 -9.10
C PHE A 208 6.68 -4.76 -10.50
N SER A 209 7.42 -3.88 -11.16
CA SER A 209 8.08 -4.18 -12.43
C SER A 209 9.14 -5.26 -12.30
N CYS A 210 9.80 -5.39 -11.13
CA CYS A 210 10.76 -6.47 -10.87
C CYS A 210 10.07 -7.84 -10.87
N TYR A 211 8.87 -7.94 -10.32
CA TYR A 211 8.09 -9.19 -10.36
C TYR A 211 7.69 -9.56 -11.79
N TYR A 212 7.31 -8.57 -12.61
CA TYR A 212 7.03 -8.83 -14.02
C TYR A 212 8.28 -9.36 -14.75
N LEU A 213 9.45 -8.75 -14.53
CA LEU A 213 10.71 -9.20 -15.13
C LEU A 213 11.10 -10.62 -14.66
N LEU A 214 10.82 -10.96 -13.40
CA LEU A 214 11.01 -12.34 -12.89
C LEU A 214 10.10 -13.33 -13.60
N LEU A 215 8.82 -12.99 -13.84
CA LEU A 215 7.87 -13.84 -14.56
C LEU A 215 8.30 -14.07 -16.02
N VAL A 216 8.90 -13.07 -16.66
CA VAL A 216 9.44 -13.17 -18.04
C VAL A 216 10.85 -13.77 -18.07
N ARG A 217 11.37 -14.27 -16.92
CA ARG A 217 12.70 -14.88 -16.75
C ARG A 217 13.90 -13.95 -17.00
N HIS A 218 13.72 -12.64 -16.91
CA HIS A 218 14.79 -11.64 -17.00
C HIS A 218 15.48 -11.39 -15.65
N VAL A 219 15.86 -12.47 -14.95
CA VAL A 219 16.43 -12.43 -13.59
C VAL A 219 17.69 -11.55 -13.51
N LYS A 220 18.53 -11.57 -14.55
CA LYS A 220 19.76 -10.75 -14.60
C LYS A 220 19.49 -9.24 -14.56
N GLU A 221 18.39 -8.78 -15.15
CA GLU A 221 17.99 -7.38 -15.13
C GLU A 221 17.51 -6.97 -13.74
N VAL A 222 16.74 -7.81 -13.07
CA VAL A 222 16.28 -7.58 -11.69
C VAL A 222 17.47 -7.49 -10.73
N LEU A 223 18.44 -8.40 -10.84
CA LEU A 223 19.62 -8.38 -9.99
C LEU A 223 20.57 -7.18 -10.27
N LYS A 224 20.48 -6.56 -11.45
CA LYS A 224 21.23 -5.35 -11.79
C LYS A 224 20.51 -4.07 -11.42
N ASP A 225 19.24 -4.13 -10.99
CA ASP A 225 18.48 -2.96 -10.59
C ASP A 225 19.12 -2.29 -9.37
N GLN A 226 19.56 -1.05 -9.55
CA GLN A 226 20.27 -0.30 -8.51
C GLN A 226 19.33 0.09 -7.36
N GLU A 227 18.05 0.37 -7.67
CA GLU A 227 17.06 0.74 -6.68
C GLU A 227 16.76 -0.43 -5.75
N LEU A 228 16.55 -1.63 -6.31
CA LEU A 228 16.32 -2.85 -5.54
C LEU A 228 17.52 -3.21 -4.66
N ARG A 229 18.73 -3.08 -5.17
CA ARG A 229 19.97 -3.34 -4.40
C ARG A 229 20.10 -2.39 -3.23
N LEU A 230 19.90 -1.09 -3.44
CA LEU A 230 19.97 -0.10 -2.39
C LEU A 230 18.90 -0.37 -1.31
N TYR A 231 17.67 -0.69 -1.74
CA TYR A 231 16.58 -1.05 -0.83
C TYR A 231 16.96 -2.24 0.07
N ILE A 232 17.49 -3.32 -0.50
CA ILE A 232 17.92 -4.50 0.26
C ILE A 232 19.07 -4.16 1.22
N ILE A 233 20.05 -3.38 0.76
CA ILE A 233 21.21 -3.00 1.59
C ILE A 233 20.75 -2.17 2.80
N ILE A 234 19.95 -1.11 2.59
CA ILE A 234 19.46 -0.27 3.67
C ILE A 234 18.61 -1.10 4.64
N PHE A 235 17.74 -1.96 4.12
CA PHE A 235 16.90 -2.85 4.93
C PHE A 235 17.74 -3.74 5.85
N VAL A 236 18.70 -4.49 5.30
CA VAL A 236 19.53 -5.42 6.06
C VAL A 236 20.43 -4.69 7.04
N VAL A 237 21.08 -3.61 6.63
CA VAL A 237 21.97 -2.83 7.50
C VAL A 237 21.16 -2.24 8.67
N SER A 238 19.98 -1.70 8.44
CA SER A 238 19.13 -1.15 9.48
C SER A 238 18.69 -2.21 10.49
N ILE A 239 18.31 -3.41 10.02
CA ILE A 239 17.98 -4.52 10.91
C ILE A 239 19.19 -4.88 11.80
N LEU A 240 20.36 -5.03 11.21
CA LEU A 240 21.57 -5.36 11.98
C LEU A 240 21.89 -4.31 13.03
N LEU A 241 21.91 -3.02 12.65
CA LEU A 241 22.20 -1.92 13.57
C LEU A 241 21.21 -1.85 14.74
N ILE A 242 19.92 -1.97 14.45
CA ILE A 242 18.87 -1.97 15.49
C ILE A 242 18.99 -3.21 16.36
N THR A 243 19.17 -4.40 15.77
CA THR A 243 19.31 -5.65 16.52
C THR A 243 20.44 -5.57 17.56
N PHE A 244 21.63 -5.07 17.17
CA PHE A 244 22.72 -4.92 18.11
C PHE A 244 22.42 -3.87 19.19
N ASN A 245 21.75 -2.79 18.84
CA ASN A 245 21.45 -1.70 19.77
C ASN A 245 20.37 -2.07 20.81
N VAL A 246 19.35 -2.88 20.42
CA VAL A 246 18.24 -3.26 21.31
C VAL A 246 18.43 -4.65 21.95
N ARG A 247 19.57 -5.31 21.72
CA ARG A 247 19.83 -6.67 22.21
C ARG A 247 19.60 -6.83 23.71
N GLY A 248 19.91 -5.82 24.50
CA GLY A 248 19.76 -5.85 25.97
C GLY A 248 18.31 -5.79 26.46
N LEU A 249 17.35 -5.50 25.60
CA LEU A 249 15.93 -5.37 25.96
C LEU A 249 15.15 -6.69 25.86
N TYR A 250 15.66 -7.66 25.09
CA TYR A 250 14.99 -8.92 24.79
C TYR A 250 15.74 -10.14 25.31
N GLY A 251 14.99 -11.20 25.63
CA GLY A 251 15.55 -12.41 26.22
C GLY A 251 16.36 -13.27 25.26
N SER A 252 16.04 -13.25 23.96
CA SER A 252 16.68 -14.09 22.94
C SER A 252 17.10 -13.30 21.69
N TRP A 253 18.07 -13.85 20.95
CA TRP A 253 18.47 -13.29 19.65
C TRP A 253 17.35 -13.35 18.62
N GLU A 254 16.56 -14.43 18.62
CA GLU A 254 15.42 -14.60 17.72
C GLU A 254 14.40 -13.46 17.90
N GLU A 255 14.00 -13.23 19.14
CA GLU A 255 13.05 -12.18 19.50
C GLU A 255 13.57 -10.78 19.13
N THR A 256 14.84 -10.52 19.41
CA THR A 256 15.49 -9.25 19.07
C THR A 256 15.47 -8.99 17.56
N ILE A 257 15.90 -9.99 16.77
CA ILE A 257 15.93 -9.91 15.30
C ILE A 257 14.51 -9.75 14.74
N ARG A 258 13.55 -10.49 15.25
CA ARG A 258 12.16 -10.47 14.83
C ARG A 258 11.53 -9.09 15.00
N HIS A 259 11.66 -8.49 16.20
CA HIS A 259 11.12 -7.15 16.44
C HIS A 259 11.88 -6.07 15.67
N ALA A 260 13.20 -6.15 15.57
CA ALA A 260 13.99 -5.23 14.77
C ALA A 260 13.59 -5.30 13.27
N ALA A 261 13.52 -6.50 12.71
CA ALA A 261 13.13 -6.70 11.31
C ALA A 261 11.69 -6.26 11.04
N PHE A 262 10.78 -6.53 11.98
CA PHE A 262 9.38 -6.13 11.88
C PHE A 262 9.26 -4.61 11.84
N GLN A 263 9.86 -3.90 12.78
CA GLN A 263 9.78 -2.43 12.86
C GLN A 263 10.46 -1.76 11.65
N VAL A 264 11.64 -2.25 11.24
CA VAL A 264 12.32 -1.75 10.04
C VAL A 264 11.44 -1.95 8.81
N SER A 265 10.85 -3.14 8.65
CA SER A 265 9.95 -3.43 7.53
C SER A 265 8.74 -2.52 7.53
N SER A 266 8.07 -2.41 8.67
CA SER A 266 6.87 -1.59 8.85
C SER A 266 7.10 -0.11 8.55
N ILE A 267 8.18 0.44 9.07
CA ILE A 267 8.52 1.86 8.92
C ILE A 267 9.00 2.16 7.50
N MET A 268 9.94 1.38 6.97
CA MET A 268 10.55 1.62 5.66
C MET A 268 9.56 1.44 4.51
N THR A 269 8.60 0.52 4.66
CA THR A 269 7.53 0.33 3.67
C THR A 269 6.32 1.21 3.92
N THR A 270 6.39 2.08 4.94
CA THR A 270 5.29 2.96 5.35
C THR A 270 3.99 2.20 5.68
N THR A 271 4.12 0.94 6.13
CA THR A 271 2.95 0.12 6.50
C THR A 271 2.36 0.55 7.85
N GLY A 272 3.20 0.74 8.88
CA GLY A 272 2.74 1.25 10.18
C GLY A 272 2.22 0.20 11.15
N PHE A 273 2.29 -1.11 10.86
CA PHE A 273 2.04 -2.14 11.86
C PHE A 273 3.08 -2.13 12.96
N ALA A 274 2.68 -2.50 14.19
CA ALA A 274 3.58 -2.61 15.33
C ALA A 274 3.57 -4.04 15.90
N SER A 275 4.75 -4.53 16.27
CA SER A 275 4.93 -5.81 17.00
C SER A 275 5.41 -5.59 18.41
N THR A 276 5.84 -4.40 18.76
CA THR A 276 6.33 -3.97 20.07
C THR A 276 6.29 -2.45 20.13
N ASP A 277 6.33 -1.92 21.34
CA ASP A 277 6.47 -0.48 21.58
C ASP A 277 7.93 -0.07 21.38
N PHE A 278 8.22 0.59 20.27
CA PHE A 278 9.56 1.09 19.96
C PHE A 278 9.92 2.40 20.69
N ASP A 279 8.97 3.04 21.38
CA ASP A 279 9.27 4.20 22.22
C ASP A 279 10.15 3.83 23.41
N LEU A 280 10.14 2.57 23.82
CA LEU A 280 11.02 2.03 24.84
C LEU A 280 12.46 1.76 24.35
N TRP A 281 12.70 1.88 23.03
CA TRP A 281 14.00 1.59 22.45
C TRP A 281 15.01 2.73 22.68
N PRO A 282 16.33 2.42 22.66
CA PRO A 282 17.38 3.43 22.77
C PRO A 282 17.28 4.51 21.70
N GLY A 283 17.73 5.71 22.02
CA GLY A 283 17.66 6.89 21.14
C GLY A 283 18.24 6.68 19.75
N PHE A 284 19.32 5.89 19.62
CA PHE A 284 19.92 5.55 18.33
C PHE A 284 18.93 4.79 17.42
N SER A 285 18.25 3.76 17.93
CA SER A 285 17.27 2.99 17.16
C SER A 285 16.09 3.85 16.74
N LYS A 286 15.58 4.72 17.63
CA LYS A 286 14.51 5.67 17.29
C LYS A 286 14.92 6.67 16.21
N ALA A 287 16.14 7.22 16.29
CA ALA A 287 16.67 8.11 15.27
C ALA A 287 16.82 7.43 13.91
N LEU A 288 17.28 6.17 13.90
CA LEU A 288 17.39 5.39 12.67
C LEU A 288 16.02 5.11 12.06
N LEU A 289 15.01 4.73 12.86
CA LEU A 289 13.63 4.55 12.39
C LEU A 289 13.06 5.86 11.81
N LEU A 290 13.33 7.01 12.45
CA LEU A 290 12.92 8.32 11.94
C LEU A 290 13.55 8.61 10.55
N CYS A 291 14.83 8.30 10.36
CA CYS A 291 15.46 8.40 9.05
C CYS A 291 14.79 7.49 8.00
N LEU A 292 14.42 6.25 8.39
CA LEU A 292 13.76 5.30 7.50
C LEU A 292 12.33 5.75 7.12
N MET A 293 11.61 6.48 8.00
CA MET A 293 10.30 7.08 7.65
C MET A 293 10.40 8.02 6.44
N VAL A 294 11.51 8.76 6.32
CA VAL A 294 11.72 9.69 5.20
C VAL A 294 12.11 8.95 3.94
N VAL A 295 12.97 7.94 4.06
CA VAL A 295 13.58 7.25 2.90
C VAL A 295 12.55 6.45 2.09
N GLY A 296 11.61 5.76 2.73
CA GLY A 296 10.57 4.97 2.04
C GLY A 296 11.11 3.74 1.29
N ALA A 297 10.32 3.19 0.38
CA ALA A 297 10.66 1.99 -0.41
C ALA A 297 10.82 2.28 -1.91
N CYS A 298 10.85 1.23 -2.76
CA CYS A 298 11.07 1.36 -4.21
C CYS A 298 9.96 2.14 -4.93
N ALA A 299 10.32 2.86 -5.98
CA ALA A 299 9.34 3.45 -6.89
C ALA A 299 8.54 2.33 -7.59
N GLY A 300 7.23 2.56 -7.79
CA GLY A 300 6.36 1.52 -8.37
C GLY A 300 6.07 0.35 -7.42
N SER A 301 6.21 0.55 -6.11
CA SER A 301 5.68 -0.28 -5.03
C SER A 301 4.45 0.38 -4.42
N THR A 302 3.74 -0.33 -3.53
CA THR A 302 2.61 0.23 -2.77
C THR A 302 3.03 1.20 -1.68
N ALA A 303 4.28 1.12 -1.22
CA ALA A 303 4.81 1.93 -0.13
C ALA A 303 4.86 3.43 -0.47
N GLY A 304 4.78 4.27 0.55
CA GLY A 304 4.92 5.72 0.48
C GLY A 304 6.36 6.24 0.60
N GLY A 305 6.53 7.44 1.12
CA GLY A 305 7.83 8.06 1.41
C GLY A 305 8.60 8.58 0.19
N LEU A 306 9.84 9.00 0.44
CA LEU A 306 10.77 9.43 -0.58
C LEU A 306 11.34 8.19 -1.25
N LYS A 307 10.94 7.91 -2.49
CA LYS A 307 11.29 6.67 -3.17
C LYS A 307 12.80 6.49 -3.30
N MET A 308 13.28 5.23 -3.16
CA MET A 308 14.70 4.88 -3.32
C MET A 308 15.33 5.38 -4.60
N GLY A 309 14.57 5.38 -5.71
CA GLY A 309 15.05 5.92 -6.97
C GLY A 309 15.38 7.42 -6.92
N ARG A 310 14.75 8.21 -6.04
CA ARG A 310 15.10 9.61 -5.83
C ARG A 310 16.34 9.76 -4.95
N LEU A 311 16.50 8.88 -3.97
CA LEU A 311 17.71 8.85 -3.14
C LEU A 311 18.97 8.55 -3.96
N LEU A 312 18.86 7.74 -5.01
CA LEU A 312 19.97 7.46 -5.94
C LEU A 312 20.39 8.66 -6.79
N LEU A 313 19.56 9.70 -6.89
CA LEU A 313 19.85 10.92 -7.66
C LEU A 313 20.53 12.02 -6.83
N ILE A 314 20.55 11.87 -5.51
CA ILE A 314 21.19 12.76 -4.55
C ILE A 314 22.62 12.28 -4.30
#